data_33e62c25a53e9d476ac32dccd2d835d9
#
_entry.id   33e62c25a53e9d476ac32dccd2d835d9
#
_cell.length_a   1.000
_cell.length_b   1.000
_cell.length_c   1.000
_cell.angle_alpha   90.00
_cell.angle_beta   90.00
_cell.angle_gamma   90.00
#
_symmetry.space_group_name_H-M   'P 1'
#
loop_
_entity.id
_entity.type
_entity.pdbx_description
1 polymer ?
#
loop_
_entity_poly.entity_id
_entity_poly.type
_entity_poly.pdbx_seq_one_letter_code
_entity_poly.pdbx_strand_id
1 'polypeptide(L)'
;SKHISRNSPCIKQNICIFAGYMKRVLVITYYWPPTGGSGVQRWVKFAKYLPQEGWQPVIYTPENPEQLAVDHTLAAEIPAEAEVVKTRIIEPYELYKKFLKKSGHSKEAVEVNPVNAQQKSFLQKAAMWVRGNFFRPDPRCMWIRPSVKFLKEYLKEHPVDLIVSTGPPQSMHLIGRRLAQETGLPWIAD
;
A
#
# COMPACT_ATOMS: atom_id res chain seq x y z
N SER A 1 4.86 70.64 -17.33
CA SER A 1 5.50 69.45 -16.78
C SER A 1 4.55 68.72 -15.86
N LYS A 2 3.94 67.66 -16.34
CA LYS A 2 3.06 66.76 -15.55
C LYS A 2 3.82 65.50 -15.21
N HIS A 3 4.20 65.37 -13.92
CA HIS A 3 4.70 64.14 -13.38
C HIS A 3 3.57 63.11 -13.32
N ILE A 4 3.66 62.08 -14.13
CA ILE A 4 2.79 60.89 -14.06
C ILE A 4 3.46 59.93 -13.06
N SER A 5 2.91 59.92 -11.85
CA SER A 5 3.25 58.90 -10.84
C SER A 5 2.65 57.57 -11.29
N ARG A 6 3.50 56.59 -11.66
CA ARG A 6 3.12 55.24 -11.91
C ARG A 6 3.06 54.48 -10.57
N ASN A 7 1.95 54.58 -9.86
CA ASN A 7 1.60 53.62 -8.82
C ASN A 7 0.98 52.39 -9.48
N SER A 8 1.81 51.42 -9.84
CA SER A 8 1.32 50.08 -10.11
C SER A 8 0.86 49.50 -8.79
N PRO A 9 -0.42 49.09 -8.65
CA PRO A 9 -0.79 48.31 -7.49
C PRO A 9 -0.10 46.95 -7.64
N CYS A 10 0.84 46.71 -6.76
CA CYS A 10 1.38 45.40 -6.50
C CYS A 10 0.20 44.48 -6.30
N ILE A 11 0.00 43.58 -7.26
CA ILE A 11 -0.94 42.47 -7.12
C ILE A 11 -0.36 41.62 -5.98
N LYS A 12 -0.66 42.00 -4.75
CA LYS A 12 -0.63 41.09 -3.63
C LYS A 12 -1.67 40.01 -4.02
N GLN A 13 -1.15 38.93 -4.59
CA GLN A 13 -1.91 37.71 -4.65
C GLN A 13 -2.50 37.52 -3.26
N ASN A 14 -3.81 37.71 -3.20
CA ASN A 14 -4.59 37.24 -2.09
C ASN A 14 -4.37 35.72 -2.03
N ILE A 15 -3.32 35.35 -1.32
CA ILE A 15 -3.29 34.05 -0.66
C ILE A 15 -4.45 34.15 0.33
N CYS A 16 -5.64 33.92 -0.16
CA CYS A 16 -6.73 33.48 0.68
C CYS A 16 -6.18 32.24 1.37
N ILE A 17 -5.67 32.44 2.57
CA ILE A 17 -5.61 31.41 3.56
C ILE A 17 -7.08 31.06 3.82
N PHE A 18 -7.68 30.34 2.88
CA PHE A 18 -8.69 29.39 3.28
C PHE A 18 -7.96 28.55 4.30
N ALA A 19 -8.44 28.53 5.54
CA ALA A 19 -8.25 27.40 6.42
C ALA A 19 -8.89 26.22 5.66
N GLY A 20 -8.27 25.84 4.58
CA GLY A 20 -8.76 24.96 3.57
C GLY A 20 -8.73 23.57 4.18
N TYR A 21 -9.87 22.98 4.27
CA TYR A 21 -10.03 21.55 4.48
C TYR A 21 -8.98 20.82 3.62
N MET A 22 -7.96 20.29 4.29
CA MET A 22 -6.90 19.55 3.61
C MET A 22 -7.52 18.23 3.15
N LYS A 23 -7.58 18.00 1.84
CA LYS A 23 -8.11 16.77 1.28
C LYS A 23 -7.27 15.58 1.74
N ARG A 24 -7.92 14.45 1.98
CA ARG A 24 -7.23 13.24 2.44
C ARG A 24 -7.25 12.17 1.36
N VAL A 25 -6.12 11.52 1.12
CA VAL A 25 -6.00 10.42 0.16
C VAL A 25 -5.55 9.15 0.86
N LEU A 26 -6.38 8.10 0.76
CA LEU A 26 -6.03 6.77 1.24
C LEU A 26 -5.21 6.04 0.18
N VAL A 27 -3.97 5.72 0.50
CA VAL A 27 -3.05 4.96 -0.36
C VAL A 27 -2.94 3.54 0.15
N ILE A 28 -3.47 2.58 -0.59
CA ILE A 28 -3.42 1.15 -0.27
C ILE A 28 -2.20 0.55 -0.94
N THR A 29 -1.20 0.17 -0.15
CA THR A 29 0.05 -0.41 -0.63
C THR A 29 0.45 -1.62 0.23
N TYR A 30 1.12 -2.59 -0.38
CA TYR A 30 1.68 -3.70 0.37
C TYR A 30 3.08 -3.39 0.89
N TYR A 31 3.89 -2.72 0.08
CA TYR A 31 5.26 -2.36 0.43
C TYR A 31 5.35 -0.92 0.90
N TRP A 32 5.88 -0.75 2.11
CA TRP A 32 6.15 0.54 2.74
C TRP A 32 7.46 0.45 3.53
N PRO A 33 8.20 1.54 3.78
CA PRO A 33 9.43 1.48 4.58
C PRO A 33 9.24 0.75 5.93
N PRO A 34 10.21 -0.07 6.36
CA PRO A 34 11.59 -0.16 5.88
C PRO A 34 11.81 -1.05 4.64
N THR A 35 10.76 -1.56 3.98
CA THR A 35 10.92 -2.30 2.73
C THR A 35 11.45 -1.37 1.65
N GLY A 36 12.49 -1.81 0.93
CA GLY A 36 13.08 -1.10 -0.20
C GLY A 36 12.42 -1.47 -1.53
N GLY A 37 12.73 -0.70 -2.57
CA GLY A 37 12.31 -0.94 -3.95
C GLY A 37 11.76 0.30 -4.65
N SER A 38 11.74 0.30 -5.99
CA SER A 38 11.34 1.47 -6.79
C SER A 38 9.91 1.93 -6.53
N GLY A 39 8.99 0.99 -6.36
CA GLY A 39 7.59 1.31 -6.03
C GLY A 39 7.43 1.98 -4.66
N VAL A 40 8.22 1.54 -3.67
CA VAL A 40 8.25 2.14 -2.33
C VAL A 40 8.81 3.56 -2.40
N GLN A 41 9.96 3.76 -3.07
CA GLN A 41 10.57 5.08 -3.25
C GLN A 41 9.59 6.05 -3.90
N ARG A 42 8.87 5.62 -4.94
CA ARG A 42 7.87 6.44 -5.62
C ARG A 42 6.79 6.93 -4.66
N TRP A 43 6.21 6.03 -3.87
CA TRP A 43 5.12 6.38 -2.97
C TRP A 43 5.58 7.16 -1.73
N VAL A 44 6.80 6.94 -1.24
CA VAL A 44 7.42 7.81 -0.23
C VAL A 44 7.58 9.23 -0.76
N LYS A 45 8.03 9.39 -2.02
CA LYS A 45 8.14 10.72 -2.66
C LYS A 45 6.76 11.36 -2.86
N PHE A 46 5.76 10.62 -3.33
CA PHE A 46 4.40 11.16 -3.40
C PHE A 46 3.88 11.59 -2.02
N ALA A 47 4.04 10.76 -1.00
CA ALA A 47 3.63 11.11 0.36
C ALA A 47 4.32 12.39 0.87
N LYS A 48 5.59 12.62 0.48
CA LYS A 48 6.35 13.82 0.85
C LYS A 48 5.82 15.09 0.18
N TYR A 49 5.36 14.99 -1.08
CA TYR A 49 4.96 16.19 -1.84
C TYR A 49 3.44 16.44 -1.83
N LEU A 50 2.61 15.45 -1.58
CA LEU A 50 1.16 15.59 -1.50
C LEU A 50 0.67 16.70 -0.55
N PRO A 51 1.28 16.91 0.65
CA PRO A 51 0.89 18.01 1.53
C PRO A 51 1.06 19.39 0.91
N GLN A 52 2.06 19.59 0.04
CA GLN A 52 2.29 20.86 -0.67
C GLN A 52 1.16 21.16 -1.68
N GLU A 53 0.48 20.12 -2.16
CA GLU A 53 -0.66 20.20 -3.06
C GLU A 53 -2.01 20.18 -2.31
N GLY A 54 -2.01 20.31 -0.99
CA GLY A 54 -3.21 20.32 -0.17
C GLY A 54 -3.82 18.95 0.10
N TRP A 55 -3.04 17.88 -0.04
CA TRP A 55 -3.47 16.51 0.23
C TRP A 55 -2.72 15.88 1.40
N GLN A 56 -3.44 15.36 2.38
CA GLN A 56 -2.87 14.57 3.47
C GLN A 56 -2.85 13.09 3.07
N PRO A 57 -1.66 12.45 2.99
CA PRO A 57 -1.57 11.03 2.69
C PRO A 57 -1.89 10.19 3.94
N VAL A 58 -2.77 9.21 3.75
CA VAL A 58 -3.08 8.14 4.70
C VAL A 58 -2.63 6.83 4.07
N ILE A 59 -1.60 6.22 4.60
CA ILE A 59 -0.98 5.02 4.02
C ILE A 59 -1.53 3.78 4.73
N TYR A 60 -2.21 2.91 4.00
CA TYR A 60 -2.65 1.62 4.50
C TYR A 60 -1.73 0.51 4.01
N THR A 61 -1.11 -0.22 4.93
CA THR A 61 -0.08 -1.24 4.65
C THR A 61 -0.15 -2.39 5.66
N PRO A 62 0.36 -3.60 5.34
CA PRO A 62 0.42 -4.68 6.33
C PRO A 62 1.45 -4.36 7.44
N GLU A 63 1.16 -4.84 8.64
CA GLU A 63 2.07 -4.74 9.80
C GLU A 63 3.31 -5.65 9.62
N ASN A 64 3.13 -6.81 8.99
CA ASN A 64 4.13 -7.85 8.83
C ASN A 64 4.27 -8.28 7.36
N PRO A 65 4.69 -7.39 6.44
CA PRO A 65 4.87 -7.75 5.04
C PRO A 65 6.04 -8.71 4.85
N GLU A 66 5.99 -9.52 3.79
CA GLU A 66 7.15 -10.26 3.33
C GLU A 66 8.18 -9.24 2.78
N GLN A 67 9.33 -9.13 3.44
CA GLN A 67 10.35 -8.17 3.05
C GLN A 67 11.26 -8.79 1.98
N LEU A 68 11.30 -8.17 0.80
CA LEU A 68 12.20 -8.55 -0.30
C LEU A 68 13.58 -7.89 -0.16
N ALA A 69 13.60 -6.66 0.31
CA ALA A 69 14.80 -5.89 0.59
C ALA A 69 14.49 -4.91 1.73
N VAL A 70 15.48 -4.54 2.51
CA VAL A 70 15.34 -3.56 3.60
C VAL A 70 16.17 -2.34 3.26
N ASP A 71 15.52 -1.16 3.30
CA ASP A 71 16.17 0.13 3.12
C ASP A 71 15.71 1.09 4.22
N HIS A 72 16.54 1.23 5.24
CA HIS A 72 16.26 2.12 6.37
C HIS A 72 16.36 3.60 6.02
N THR A 73 17.00 3.97 4.92
CA THR A 73 17.14 5.37 4.53
C THR A 73 15.81 5.97 4.10
N LEU A 74 14.94 5.17 3.49
CA LEU A 74 13.61 5.60 3.09
C LEU A 74 12.71 5.96 4.27
N ALA A 75 12.93 5.35 5.43
CA ALA A 75 12.14 5.67 6.63
C ALA A 75 12.33 7.13 7.09
N ALA A 76 13.52 7.69 6.88
CA ALA A 76 13.83 9.09 7.21
C ALA A 76 13.16 10.10 6.25
N GLU A 77 12.69 9.65 5.09
CA GLU A 77 12.02 10.49 4.10
C GLU A 77 10.50 10.55 4.28
N ILE A 78 9.93 9.74 5.18
CA ILE A 78 8.49 9.77 5.45
C ILE A 78 8.14 11.09 6.13
N PRO A 79 7.22 11.89 5.56
CA PRO A 79 6.81 13.13 6.19
C PRO A 79 6.06 12.87 7.49
N ALA A 80 6.20 13.77 8.46
CA ALA A 80 5.52 13.65 9.76
C ALA A 80 3.99 13.71 9.62
N GLU A 81 3.50 14.34 8.56
CA GLU A 81 2.09 14.50 8.24
C GLU A 81 1.46 13.22 7.65
N ALA A 82 2.28 12.24 7.22
CA ALA A 82 1.77 10.99 6.67
C ALA A 82 1.26 10.08 7.79
N GLU A 83 -0.03 9.86 7.79
CA GLU A 83 -0.65 8.87 8.68
C GLU A 83 -0.42 7.46 8.13
N VAL A 84 0.12 6.55 8.95
CA VAL A 84 0.39 5.16 8.54
C VAL A 84 -0.47 4.20 9.35
N VAL A 85 -1.43 3.59 8.68
CA VAL A 85 -2.38 2.63 9.25
C VAL A 85 -1.94 1.21 8.89
N LYS A 86 -1.77 0.36 9.89
CA LYS A 86 -1.26 -1.00 9.70
C LYS A 86 -2.25 -2.04 10.20
N THR A 87 -2.40 -3.13 9.46
CA THR A 87 -3.14 -4.31 9.91
C THR A 87 -2.36 -5.59 9.65
N ARG A 88 -2.60 -6.60 10.46
CA ARG A 88 -1.97 -7.91 10.27
C ARG A 88 -2.47 -8.57 9.01
N ILE A 89 -1.55 -9.16 8.27
CA ILE A 89 -1.86 -10.03 7.14
C ILE A 89 -1.58 -11.48 7.50
N ILE A 90 -2.48 -12.38 7.09
CA ILE A 90 -2.24 -13.83 7.16
C ILE A 90 -1.76 -14.26 5.78
N GLU A 91 -0.47 -14.59 5.69
CA GLU A 91 0.11 -15.10 4.45
C GLU A 91 0.06 -16.63 4.43
N PRO A 92 -0.51 -17.22 3.36
CA PRO A 92 -0.61 -18.67 3.24
C PRO A 92 0.76 -19.37 3.30
N TYR A 93 1.80 -18.71 2.83
CA TYR A 93 3.16 -19.24 2.85
C TYR A 93 3.71 -19.39 4.28
N GLU A 94 3.40 -18.47 5.19
CA GLU A 94 3.76 -18.58 6.60
C GLU A 94 2.99 -19.72 7.30
N LEU A 95 1.72 -19.92 6.94
CA LEU A 95 0.94 -21.06 7.41
C LEU A 95 1.54 -22.38 6.91
N TYR A 96 1.92 -22.43 5.65
CA TYR A 96 2.56 -23.58 5.04
C TYR A 96 3.92 -23.90 5.70
N LYS A 97 4.78 -22.90 5.95
CA LYS A 97 6.03 -23.08 6.69
C LYS A 97 5.81 -23.61 8.11
N LYS A 98 4.81 -23.07 8.81
CA LYS A 98 4.46 -23.54 10.17
C LYS A 98 3.98 -24.99 10.15
N PHE A 99 3.18 -25.36 9.15
CA PHE A 99 2.70 -26.72 8.98
C PHE A 99 3.84 -27.71 8.70
N LEU A 100 4.76 -27.37 7.79
CA LEU A 100 5.94 -28.18 7.49
C LEU A 100 6.88 -28.33 8.70
N LYS A 101 7.10 -27.28 9.48
CA LYS A 101 7.88 -27.34 10.72
C LYS A 101 7.25 -28.31 11.73
N LYS A 102 5.93 -28.32 11.86
CA LYS A 102 5.21 -29.22 12.77
C LYS A 102 5.22 -30.66 12.29
N SER A 103 5.33 -30.90 10.98
CA SER A 103 5.35 -32.20 10.33
C SER A 103 6.74 -32.86 10.27
N GLY A 104 7.78 -32.27 10.89
CA GLY A 104 9.12 -32.87 10.97
C GLY A 104 9.90 -32.95 9.65
N HIS A 105 9.41 -32.34 8.58
CA HIS A 105 10.11 -32.30 7.30
C HIS A 105 11.13 -31.16 7.31
N SER A 106 12.41 -31.53 7.20
CA SER A 106 13.58 -30.69 7.32
C SER A 106 13.66 -29.57 6.26
N LYS A 107 14.58 -28.61 6.52
CA LYS A 107 14.81 -27.32 5.88
C LYS A 107 14.91 -27.32 4.33
N GLU A 108 15.15 -28.46 3.69
CA GLU A 108 15.30 -28.59 2.23
C GLU A 108 14.01 -28.41 1.43
N ALA A 109 12.83 -28.54 2.04
CA ALA A 109 11.56 -28.35 1.36
C ALA A 109 11.15 -26.88 1.21
N VAL A 110 11.89 -25.94 1.77
CA VAL A 110 11.55 -24.51 1.83
C VAL A 110 12.15 -23.70 0.66
N GLU A 111 13.27 -24.16 0.08
CA GLU A 111 13.84 -23.54 -1.12
C GLU A 111 13.23 -24.18 -2.39
N VAL A 112 12.11 -23.61 -2.81
CA VAL A 112 11.55 -23.93 -4.14
C VAL A 112 12.40 -23.22 -5.18
N ASN A 113 13.61 -23.77 -5.45
CA ASN A 113 14.38 -23.37 -6.60
C ASN A 113 13.71 -23.97 -7.85
N PRO A 114 13.21 -23.17 -8.79
CA PRO A 114 12.49 -23.67 -9.97
C PRO A 114 13.36 -24.50 -10.91
N VAL A 115 14.67 -24.51 -10.70
CA VAL A 115 15.65 -25.12 -11.61
C VAL A 115 15.77 -26.65 -11.46
N ASN A 116 15.42 -27.22 -10.31
CA ASN A 116 15.53 -28.67 -10.08
C ASN A 116 14.16 -29.37 -10.16
N ALA A 117 13.61 -29.45 -11.37
CA ALA A 117 12.23 -29.92 -11.61
C ALA A 117 12.04 -31.45 -11.64
N GLN A 118 13.07 -32.27 -11.40
CA GLN A 118 12.98 -33.68 -11.78
C GLN A 118 12.40 -34.67 -10.75
N GLN A 119 12.24 -34.30 -9.48
CA GLN A 119 11.60 -35.20 -8.49
C GLN A 119 10.69 -34.44 -7.52
N LYS A 120 9.63 -33.83 -8.04
CA LYS A 120 8.63 -33.21 -7.17
C LYS A 120 7.71 -34.29 -6.57
N SER A 121 7.75 -34.47 -5.25
CA SER A 121 6.82 -35.28 -4.50
C SER A 121 5.37 -34.90 -4.84
N PHE A 122 4.44 -35.87 -4.79
CA PHE A 122 3.00 -35.63 -5.01
C PHE A 122 2.47 -34.46 -4.16
N LEU A 123 2.94 -34.33 -2.92
CA LEU A 123 2.60 -33.22 -2.01
C LEU A 123 3.06 -31.86 -2.54
N GLN A 124 4.23 -31.80 -3.16
CA GLN A 124 4.73 -30.56 -3.78
C GLN A 124 3.92 -30.18 -5.02
N LYS A 125 3.52 -31.17 -5.82
CA LYS A 125 2.62 -30.94 -6.98
C LYS A 125 1.26 -30.44 -6.53
N ALA A 126 0.68 -31.05 -5.49
CA ALA A 126 -0.57 -30.62 -4.90
C ALA A 126 -0.48 -29.20 -4.30
N ALA A 127 0.60 -28.89 -3.58
CA ALA A 127 0.82 -27.55 -3.02
C ALA A 127 0.96 -26.48 -4.12
N MET A 128 1.65 -26.79 -5.23
CA MET A 128 1.74 -25.87 -6.37
C MET A 128 0.40 -25.70 -7.07
N TRP A 129 -0.37 -26.77 -7.21
CA TRP A 129 -1.73 -26.72 -7.79
C TRP A 129 -2.66 -25.86 -6.94
N VAL A 130 -2.66 -26.04 -5.61
CA VAL A 130 -3.41 -25.21 -4.66
C VAL A 130 -2.96 -23.75 -4.76
N ARG A 131 -1.65 -23.48 -4.79
CA ARG A 131 -1.11 -22.12 -4.92
C ARG A 131 -1.58 -21.44 -6.22
N GLY A 132 -1.58 -22.16 -7.34
CA GLY A 132 -1.98 -21.62 -8.64
C GLY A 132 -3.48 -21.42 -8.81
N ASN A 133 -4.31 -22.22 -8.09
CA ASN A 133 -5.76 -22.21 -8.29
C ASN A 133 -6.54 -21.45 -7.19
N PHE A 134 -6.07 -21.48 -5.94
CA PHE A 134 -6.79 -20.87 -4.82
C PHE A 134 -6.33 -19.44 -4.48
N PHE A 135 -5.10 -19.06 -4.84
CA PHE A 135 -4.57 -17.73 -4.52
C PHE A 135 -4.59 -16.83 -5.76
N ARG A 136 -5.76 -16.42 -6.17
CA ARG A 136 -5.96 -15.48 -7.26
C ARG A 136 -6.44 -14.11 -6.73
N PRO A 137 -5.84 -13.01 -7.20
CA PRO A 137 -4.79 -12.87 -8.21
C PRO A 137 -3.38 -13.19 -7.69
N ASP A 138 -3.16 -13.16 -6.37
CA ASP A 138 -1.87 -13.40 -5.71
C ASP A 138 -2.08 -13.94 -4.29
N PRO A 139 -1.02 -14.39 -3.58
CA PRO A 139 -1.11 -14.96 -2.22
C PRO A 139 -1.70 -14.01 -1.16
N ARG A 140 -1.80 -12.71 -1.44
CA ARG A 140 -2.34 -11.70 -0.53
C ARG A 140 -3.87 -11.56 -0.64
N CYS A 141 -4.51 -12.36 -1.50
CA CYS A 141 -5.97 -12.33 -1.68
C CYS A 141 -6.77 -12.55 -0.38
N MET A 142 -6.22 -13.28 0.59
CA MET A 142 -6.85 -13.47 1.90
C MET A 142 -6.93 -12.17 2.72
N TRP A 143 -6.11 -11.17 2.42
CA TRP A 143 -6.13 -9.86 3.09
C TRP A 143 -7.25 -8.95 2.58
N ILE A 144 -7.84 -9.24 1.42
CA ILE A 144 -8.84 -8.36 0.78
C ILE A 144 -10.05 -8.13 1.68
N ARG A 145 -10.71 -9.20 2.13
CA ARG A 145 -11.93 -9.08 2.95
C ARG A 145 -11.69 -8.41 4.31
N PRO A 146 -10.67 -8.82 5.08
CA PRO A 146 -10.33 -8.17 6.35
C PRO A 146 -10.01 -6.68 6.18
N SER A 147 -9.23 -6.33 5.14
CA SER A 147 -8.86 -4.94 4.85
C SER A 147 -10.07 -4.08 4.51
N VAL A 148 -10.96 -4.55 3.63
CA VAL A 148 -12.18 -3.80 3.29
C VAL A 148 -13.06 -3.58 4.52
N LYS A 149 -13.25 -4.62 5.35
CA LYS A 149 -14.02 -4.49 6.59
C LYS A 149 -13.40 -3.47 7.54
N PHE A 150 -12.09 -3.55 7.76
CA PHE A 150 -11.37 -2.64 8.63
C PHE A 150 -11.43 -1.21 8.11
N LEU A 151 -11.12 -0.99 6.83
CA LEU A 151 -11.09 0.34 6.22
C LEU A 151 -12.47 0.99 6.20
N LYS A 152 -13.55 0.23 6.02
CA LYS A 152 -14.91 0.78 6.11
C LYS A 152 -15.20 1.37 7.49
N GLU A 153 -14.82 0.68 8.55
CA GLU A 153 -15.01 1.20 9.91
C GLU A 153 -14.08 2.39 10.17
N TYR A 154 -12.82 2.28 9.77
CA TYR A 154 -11.85 3.36 9.90
C TYR A 154 -12.31 4.65 9.21
N LEU A 155 -12.83 4.56 7.98
CA LEU A 155 -13.29 5.71 7.21
C LEU A 155 -14.53 6.41 7.79
N LYS A 156 -15.27 5.80 8.71
CA LYS A 156 -16.38 6.47 9.41
C LYS A 156 -15.88 7.55 10.36
N GLU A 157 -14.73 7.30 10.99
CA GLU A 157 -14.11 8.24 11.94
C GLU A 157 -13.06 9.12 11.25
N HIS A 158 -12.44 8.60 10.21
CA HIS A 158 -11.34 9.24 9.47
C HIS A 158 -11.68 9.32 7.96
N PRO A 159 -12.60 10.21 7.55
CA PRO A 159 -13.02 10.29 6.16
C PRO A 159 -11.86 10.70 5.24
N VAL A 160 -11.90 10.20 4.00
CA VAL A 160 -10.97 10.55 2.91
C VAL A 160 -11.73 10.95 1.67
N ASP A 161 -11.09 11.70 0.78
CA ASP A 161 -11.69 12.21 -0.46
C ASP A 161 -11.36 11.33 -1.68
N LEU A 162 -10.32 10.53 -1.58
CA LEU A 162 -9.81 9.72 -2.69
C LEU A 162 -9.17 8.43 -2.16
N ILE A 163 -9.39 7.35 -2.90
CA ILE A 163 -8.69 6.08 -2.70
C ILE A 163 -7.69 5.89 -3.84
N VAL A 164 -6.46 5.51 -3.51
CA VAL A 164 -5.45 5.08 -4.48
C VAL A 164 -4.98 3.70 -4.07
N SER A 165 -4.86 2.79 -5.02
CA SER A 165 -4.24 1.48 -4.78
C SER A 165 -3.06 1.28 -5.70
N THR A 166 -1.95 0.80 -5.17
CA THR A 166 -0.72 0.57 -5.94
C THR A 166 -0.32 -0.90 -5.91
N GLY A 167 0.07 -1.41 -7.06
CA GLY A 167 0.57 -2.78 -7.26
C GLY A 167 2.05 -2.82 -7.66
N PRO A 168 2.64 -4.02 -7.71
CA PRO A 168 2.19 -5.28 -7.15
C PRO A 168 2.22 -5.32 -5.62
N PRO A 169 1.46 -6.19 -4.92
CA PRO A 169 0.54 -7.24 -5.38
C PRO A 169 -0.79 -6.71 -5.91
N GLN A 170 -1.42 -7.45 -6.84
CA GLN A 170 -2.69 -7.05 -7.48
C GLN A 170 -3.89 -7.08 -6.52
N SER A 171 -3.78 -7.83 -5.41
CA SER A 171 -4.79 -7.83 -4.34
C SER A 171 -5.08 -6.44 -3.78
N MET A 172 -4.11 -5.51 -3.84
CA MET A 172 -4.30 -4.11 -3.41
C MET A 172 -5.37 -3.40 -4.23
N HIS A 173 -5.40 -3.64 -5.54
CA HIS A 173 -6.42 -3.08 -6.42
C HIS A 173 -7.82 -3.65 -6.12
N LEU A 174 -7.91 -4.92 -5.70
CA LEU A 174 -9.19 -5.51 -5.30
C LEU A 174 -9.70 -4.94 -3.97
N ILE A 175 -8.80 -4.58 -3.05
CA ILE A 175 -9.18 -3.84 -1.84
C ILE A 175 -9.70 -2.47 -2.22
N GLY A 176 -8.95 -1.69 -3.01
CA GLY A 176 -9.33 -0.35 -3.45
C GLY A 176 -10.67 -0.35 -4.20
N ARG A 177 -10.83 -1.24 -5.18
CA ARG A 177 -12.08 -1.38 -5.95
C ARG A 177 -13.29 -1.67 -5.06
N ARG A 178 -13.19 -2.66 -4.17
CA ARG A 178 -14.30 -3.03 -3.29
C ARG A 178 -14.65 -1.91 -2.33
N LEU A 179 -13.63 -1.28 -1.73
CA LEU A 179 -13.83 -0.17 -0.83
C LEU A 179 -14.53 1.00 -1.54
N ALA A 180 -14.09 1.35 -2.76
CA ALA A 180 -14.72 2.38 -3.57
C ALA A 180 -16.18 2.04 -3.91
N GLN A 181 -16.48 0.79 -4.28
CA GLN A 181 -17.84 0.34 -4.54
C GLN A 181 -18.76 0.43 -3.31
N GLU A 182 -18.22 0.17 -2.11
CA GLU A 182 -19.00 0.15 -0.88
C GLU A 182 -19.11 1.53 -0.21
N THR A 183 -18.22 2.46 -0.52
CA THR A 183 -18.20 3.82 0.06
C THR A 183 -18.65 4.91 -0.91
N GLY A 184 -18.66 4.64 -2.22
CA GLY A 184 -18.91 5.64 -3.26
C GLY A 184 -17.75 6.59 -3.52
N LEU A 185 -16.60 6.40 -2.88
CA LEU A 185 -15.42 7.25 -3.05
C LEU A 185 -14.74 7.04 -4.41
N PRO A 186 -14.17 8.09 -5.01
CA PRO A 186 -13.37 7.95 -6.23
C PRO A 186 -12.14 7.07 -5.96
N TRP A 187 -11.76 6.29 -6.98
CA TRP A 187 -10.64 5.36 -6.88
C TRP A 187 -9.73 5.41 -8.11
N ILE A 188 -8.42 5.39 -7.85
CA ILE A 188 -7.36 5.31 -8.84
C ILE A 188 -6.56 4.03 -8.61
N ALA A 189 -6.37 3.25 -9.67
CA ALA A 189 -5.45 2.11 -9.70
C ALA A 189 -4.14 2.56 -10.37
N ASP A 190 -3.00 2.38 -9.65
CA ASP A 190 -1.66 2.81 -10.08
C ASP A 190 -0.74 1.61 -10.33
#